data_ba0b262142cfb7eecf8c591bb8da2b56
#
_entry.id   ba0b262142cfb7eecf8c591bb8da2b56
#
_cell.length_a   1.000
_cell.length_b   1.000
_cell.length_c   1.000
_cell.angle_alpha   90.00
_cell.angle_beta   90.00
_cell.angle_gamma   90.00
#
_symmetry.space_group_name_H-M   'P 1'
#
loop_
_entity.id
_entity.type
_entity.pdbx_description
1 polymer ?
#
loop_
_entity_poly.entity_id
_entity_poly.type
_entity_poly.pdbx_seq_one_letter_code
_entity_poly.pdbx_strand_id
1 'polypeptide(L)'
;MTTILMPGPPQIAVRVKRSARAKRLSLRVSSLDGRVTLTAPPRISHRKIERFVFEKEAWLRQNINQVPDPITVEIGAQIPVLGQAVQLIKCADSRIWQHGNDLYVPEHKSNIGARVLGHLKTLARDQLTKRSDFYAAELGQNYSKLSVRDTRSRWGSCSQDRALMFSWRLIMAPQEVLDYVVAHEVAHLEHMNHSERFWAVVEQLYGDYQPARLWLREKGAELHRYRFAD
;
A
#
# COMPACT_ATOMS: atom_id res chain seq x y z
N MET A 1 -0.48 25.10 -4.93
CA MET A 1 -0.13 24.53 -3.62
C MET A 1 1.15 25.17 -3.14
N THR A 2 1.21 25.64 -1.91
CA THR A 2 2.38 26.30 -1.34
C THR A 2 3.21 25.25 -0.61
N THR A 3 4.54 25.31 -0.73
CA THR A 3 5.46 24.45 0.03
C THR A 3 6.27 25.31 0.97
N ILE A 4 6.37 24.92 2.23
CA ILE A 4 7.26 25.53 3.22
C ILE A 4 8.49 24.62 3.31
N LEU A 5 9.67 25.21 3.13
CA LEU A 5 10.95 24.51 3.26
C LEU A 5 11.50 24.80 4.67
N MET A 6 11.68 23.75 5.44
CA MET A 6 12.33 23.81 6.74
C MET A 6 13.80 23.45 6.57
N PRO A 7 14.73 24.33 6.94
CA PRO A 7 16.17 24.08 6.81
C PRO A 7 16.66 22.99 7.75
N GLY A 8 17.86 22.47 7.50
CA GLY A 8 18.56 21.48 8.32
C GLY A 8 18.72 20.14 7.60
N PRO A 9 19.56 19.24 8.09
CA PRO A 9 19.78 17.90 7.56
C PRO A 9 18.80 16.87 8.19
N PRO A 10 17.92 16.21 7.36
CA PRO A 10 17.58 16.58 6.00
C PRO A 10 16.65 17.81 5.94
N GLN A 11 16.66 18.51 4.80
CA GLN A 11 15.68 19.56 4.52
C GLN A 11 14.26 18.96 4.43
N ILE A 12 13.29 19.55 5.14
CA ILE A 12 11.91 19.07 5.15
C ILE A 12 11.02 19.97 4.30
N ALA A 13 10.38 19.38 3.28
CA ALA A 13 9.38 20.06 2.45
C ALA A 13 7.97 19.78 2.98
N VAL A 14 7.30 20.80 3.54
CA VAL A 14 5.93 20.71 4.05
C VAL A 14 4.95 21.22 3.00
N ARG A 15 4.15 20.34 2.43
CA ARG A 15 3.10 20.70 1.47
C ARG A 15 1.88 21.25 2.19
N VAL A 16 1.50 22.50 1.87
CA VAL A 16 0.33 23.15 2.47
C VAL A 16 -0.89 22.93 1.59
N LYS A 17 -1.93 22.31 2.17
CA LYS A 17 -3.25 22.14 1.56
C LYS A 17 -4.29 22.95 2.32
N ARG A 18 -4.97 23.89 1.65
CA ARG A 18 -6.13 24.57 2.23
C ARG A 18 -7.40 23.75 2.02
N SER A 19 -8.24 23.66 3.05
CA SER A 19 -9.48 22.87 3.00
C SER A 19 -10.60 23.62 3.73
N ALA A 20 -11.73 23.81 3.07
CA ALA A 20 -12.92 24.45 3.67
C ALA A 20 -13.48 23.64 4.86
N ARG A 21 -13.23 22.33 4.89
CA ARG A 21 -13.64 21.43 5.98
C ARG A 21 -12.70 21.50 7.20
N ALA A 22 -11.49 22.05 7.04
CA ALA A 22 -10.53 22.13 8.12
C ALA A 22 -10.90 23.25 9.09
N LYS A 23 -11.05 22.93 10.38
CA LYS A 23 -11.31 23.88 11.47
C LYS A 23 -10.03 24.29 12.20
N ARG A 24 -8.93 23.53 12.05
CA ARG A 24 -7.64 23.76 12.72
C ARG A 24 -6.48 23.37 11.78
N LEU A 25 -5.26 23.78 12.14
CA LEU A 25 -4.03 23.31 11.51
C LEU A 25 -3.81 21.84 11.88
N SER A 26 -3.46 21.03 10.91
CA SER A 26 -3.14 19.61 11.11
C SER A 26 -1.93 19.24 10.27
N LEU A 27 -0.87 18.72 10.92
CA LEU A 27 0.30 18.13 10.29
C LEU A 27 0.14 16.61 10.22
N ARG A 28 0.58 16.05 9.11
CA ARG A 28 0.65 14.61 8.89
C ARG A 28 1.98 14.26 8.22
N VAL A 29 2.71 13.33 8.80
CA VAL A 29 3.83 12.64 8.15
C VAL A 29 3.30 11.32 7.59
N SER A 30 3.56 11.06 6.33
CA SER A 30 3.20 9.80 5.69
C SER A 30 4.18 8.71 6.10
N SER A 31 3.69 7.64 6.72
CA SER A 31 4.49 6.46 7.07
C SER A 31 5.03 5.69 5.85
N LEU A 32 4.53 6.00 4.65
CA LEU A 32 4.90 5.31 3.41
C LEU A 32 6.14 5.92 2.73
N ASP A 33 6.36 7.23 2.89
CA ASP A 33 7.38 7.97 2.13
C ASP A 33 7.88 9.23 2.84
N GLY A 34 7.56 9.42 4.13
CA GLY A 34 8.00 10.58 4.90
C GLY A 34 7.40 11.93 4.45
N ARG A 35 6.51 11.93 3.45
CA ARG A 35 5.92 13.16 2.93
C ARG A 35 5.13 13.89 4.00
N VAL A 36 5.47 15.17 4.20
CA VAL A 36 4.78 16.04 5.15
C VAL A 36 3.69 16.84 4.46
N THR A 37 2.48 16.76 5.00
CA THR A 37 1.34 17.54 4.55
C THR A 37 0.74 18.31 5.71
N LEU A 38 0.59 19.63 5.55
CA LEU A 38 -0.17 20.47 6.47
C LEU A 38 -1.52 20.79 5.85
N THR A 39 -2.60 20.50 6.58
CA THR A 39 -3.96 20.93 6.22
C THR A 39 -4.32 22.16 7.03
N ALA A 40 -4.74 23.23 6.35
CA ALA A 40 -5.06 24.52 6.95
C ALA A 40 -6.47 24.99 6.59
N PRO A 41 -7.18 25.70 7.49
CA PRO A 41 -8.39 26.45 7.17
C PRO A 41 -8.13 27.50 6.08
N PRO A 42 -9.15 27.89 5.26
CA PRO A 42 -8.95 28.78 4.12
C PRO A 42 -8.40 30.15 4.49
N ARG A 43 -8.87 30.73 5.61
CA ARG A 43 -8.60 32.11 6.01
C ARG A 43 -7.38 32.29 6.92
N ILE A 44 -6.65 31.24 7.24
CA ILE A 44 -5.48 31.37 8.13
C ILE A 44 -4.31 32.03 7.38
N SER A 45 -3.60 32.96 8.05
CA SER A 45 -2.47 33.66 7.44
C SER A 45 -1.27 32.73 7.24
N HIS A 46 -0.46 33.01 6.20
CA HIS A 46 0.76 32.24 5.90
C HIS A 46 1.72 32.24 7.09
N ARG A 47 1.91 33.40 7.73
CA ARG A 47 2.78 33.56 8.91
C ARG A 47 2.37 32.65 10.08
N LYS A 48 1.06 32.45 10.31
CA LYS A 48 0.59 31.50 11.34
C LYS A 48 0.87 30.04 10.96
N ILE A 49 0.77 29.71 9.67
CA ILE A 49 1.08 28.37 9.16
C ILE A 49 2.58 28.10 9.34
N GLU A 50 3.45 29.01 8.92
CA GLU A 50 4.90 28.89 9.08
C GLU A 50 5.30 28.70 10.54
N ARG A 51 4.84 29.59 11.43
CA ARG A 51 5.12 29.48 12.86
C ARG A 51 4.72 28.12 13.41
N PHE A 52 3.54 27.63 13.08
CA PHE A 52 3.08 26.31 13.53
C PHE A 52 3.96 25.17 13.00
N VAL A 53 4.45 25.25 11.76
CA VAL A 53 5.36 24.25 11.18
C VAL A 53 6.67 24.24 11.95
N PHE A 54 7.27 25.42 12.21
CA PHE A 54 8.53 25.51 12.94
C PHE A 54 8.40 25.09 14.41
N GLU A 55 7.28 25.41 15.09
CA GLU A 55 6.99 24.94 16.44
C GLU A 55 6.91 23.39 16.52
N LYS A 56 6.64 22.72 15.41
CA LYS A 56 6.54 21.25 15.30
C LYS A 56 7.77 20.58 14.69
N GLU A 57 8.89 21.30 14.54
CA GLU A 57 10.09 20.77 13.90
C GLU A 57 10.61 19.47 14.54
N ALA A 58 10.78 19.46 15.85
CA ALA A 58 11.28 18.27 16.55
C ALA A 58 10.38 17.04 16.32
N TRP A 59 9.07 17.24 16.40
CA TRP A 59 8.08 16.20 16.13
C TRP A 59 8.16 15.71 14.68
N LEU A 60 8.31 16.63 13.70
CA LEU A 60 8.44 16.28 12.30
C LEU A 60 9.69 15.44 12.04
N ARG A 61 10.85 15.86 12.57
CA ARG A 61 12.10 15.13 12.41
C ARG A 61 12.03 13.74 13.03
N GLN A 62 11.48 13.63 14.25
CA GLN A 62 11.29 12.35 14.90
C GLN A 62 10.45 11.39 14.06
N ASN A 63 9.30 11.87 13.51
CA ASN A 63 8.41 11.02 12.73
C ASN A 63 8.97 10.68 11.33
N ILE A 64 9.73 11.59 10.71
CA ILE A 64 10.40 11.33 9.43
C ILE A 64 11.50 10.27 9.62
N ASN A 65 12.28 10.35 10.67
CA ASN A 65 13.33 9.38 10.99
C ASN A 65 12.81 7.96 11.29
N GLN A 66 11.51 7.83 11.61
CA GLN A 66 10.87 6.54 11.80
C GLN A 66 10.42 5.90 10.47
N VAL A 67 10.44 6.66 9.37
CA VAL A 67 10.09 6.12 8.06
C VAL A 67 11.27 5.29 7.54
N PRO A 68 11.07 4.00 7.27
CA PRO A 68 12.16 3.16 6.79
C PRO A 68 12.69 3.63 5.44
N ASP A 69 13.99 3.51 5.22
CA ASP A 69 14.62 3.84 3.95
C ASP A 69 14.02 3.08 2.77
N PRO A 70 13.87 3.72 1.61
CA PRO A 70 13.42 3.05 0.41
C PRO A 70 14.41 1.98 -0.05
N ILE A 71 13.90 0.89 -0.61
CA ILE A 71 14.68 -0.19 -1.19
C ILE A 71 14.52 -0.10 -2.71
N THR A 72 15.61 0.16 -3.42
CA THR A 72 15.64 0.12 -4.90
C THR A 72 15.58 -1.33 -5.36
N VAL A 73 14.67 -1.61 -6.30
CA VAL A 73 14.48 -2.95 -6.86
C VAL A 73 15.39 -3.12 -8.08
N GLU A 74 16.52 -3.77 -7.85
CA GLU A 74 17.58 -4.05 -8.83
C GLU A 74 18.11 -5.47 -8.65
N ILE A 75 18.98 -5.92 -9.55
CA ILE A 75 19.64 -7.23 -9.41
C ILE A 75 20.41 -7.28 -8.09
N GLY A 76 20.28 -8.37 -7.36
CA GLY A 76 20.82 -8.55 -6.01
C GLY A 76 19.90 -8.07 -4.88
N ALA A 77 18.86 -7.31 -5.17
CA ALA A 77 17.87 -6.93 -4.14
C ALA A 77 17.01 -8.13 -3.71
N GLN A 78 16.54 -8.09 -2.47
CA GLN A 78 15.51 -9.00 -1.96
C GLN A 78 14.16 -8.29 -1.90
N ILE A 79 13.12 -8.93 -2.40
CA ILE A 79 11.73 -8.47 -2.32
C ILE A 79 10.85 -9.56 -1.72
N PRO A 80 9.83 -9.22 -0.93
CA PRO A 80 8.87 -10.23 -0.47
C PRO A 80 7.90 -10.58 -1.61
N VAL A 81 7.60 -11.87 -1.75
CA VAL A 81 6.53 -12.40 -2.61
C VAL A 81 5.76 -13.42 -1.78
N LEU A 82 4.47 -13.18 -1.55
CA LEU A 82 3.63 -13.96 -0.64
C LEU A 82 4.28 -14.18 0.75
N GLY A 83 4.93 -13.13 1.25
CA GLY A 83 5.61 -13.12 2.55
C GLY A 83 7.00 -13.77 2.56
N GLN A 84 7.43 -14.43 1.49
CA GLN A 84 8.76 -15.04 1.38
C GLN A 84 9.76 -14.06 0.78
N ALA A 85 10.95 -13.97 1.35
CA ALA A 85 12.04 -13.17 0.78
C ALA A 85 12.55 -13.85 -0.51
N VAL A 86 12.47 -13.14 -1.63
CA VAL A 86 12.87 -13.62 -2.95
C VAL A 86 14.04 -12.76 -3.45
N GLN A 87 15.14 -13.43 -3.83
CA GLN A 87 16.35 -12.81 -4.35
C GLN A 87 16.21 -12.54 -5.86
N LEU A 88 16.54 -11.32 -6.31
CA LEU A 88 16.56 -10.98 -7.74
C LEU A 88 17.89 -11.39 -8.34
N ILE A 89 17.87 -12.36 -9.27
CA ILE A 89 19.04 -12.92 -9.94
C ILE A 89 18.95 -12.64 -11.44
N LYS A 90 20.06 -12.24 -12.04
CA LYS A 90 20.12 -12.07 -13.50
C LYS A 90 20.13 -13.40 -14.22
N CYS A 91 19.50 -13.45 -15.39
CA CYS A 91 19.52 -14.63 -16.26
C CYS A 91 19.61 -14.24 -17.75
N ALA A 92 19.94 -15.23 -18.58
CA ALA A 92 19.98 -15.09 -20.04
C ALA A 92 18.62 -15.29 -20.71
N ASP A 93 17.62 -15.75 -19.98
CA ASP A 93 16.27 -16.04 -20.48
C ASP A 93 15.55 -14.78 -20.99
N SER A 94 14.49 -14.98 -21.76
CA SER A 94 13.68 -13.88 -22.30
C SER A 94 12.55 -13.42 -21.35
N ARG A 95 12.20 -14.24 -20.36
CA ARG A 95 11.07 -14.05 -19.42
C ARG A 95 11.55 -14.08 -17.97
N ILE A 96 10.78 -13.43 -17.09
CA ILE A 96 10.96 -13.56 -15.64
C ILE A 96 10.31 -14.87 -15.21
N TRP A 97 11.01 -15.62 -14.37
CA TRP A 97 10.51 -16.85 -13.74
C TRP A 97 11.09 -17.02 -12.35
N GLN A 98 10.42 -17.78 -11.49
CA GLN A 98 10.82 -18.01 -10.11
C GLN A 98 11.11 -19.50 -9.89
N HIS A 99 12.18 -19.77 -9.15
CA HIS A 99 12.49 -21.11 -8.65
C HIS A 99 12.97 -21.00 -7.20
N GLY A 100 12.24 -21.64 -6.30
CA GLY A 100 12.48 -21.47 -4.86
C GLY A 100 12.39 -19.99 -4.45
N ASN A 101 13.42 -19.50 -3.80
CA ASN A 101 13.52 -18.11 -3.34
C ASN A 101 14.26 -17.19 -4.34
N ASP A 102 14.49 -17.64 -5.57
CA ASP A 102 15.17 -16.89 -6.60
C ASP A 102 14.22 -16.46 -7.72
N LEU A 103 14.17 -15.16 -8.01
CA LEU A 103 13.44 -14.58 -9.13
C LEU A 103 14.45 -14.20 -10.22
N TYR A 104 14.44 -14.97 -11.29
CA TYR A 104 15.33 -14.81 -12.43
C TYR A 104 14.82 -13.71 -13.37
N VAL A 105 15.64 -12.68 -13.56
CA VAL A 105 15.29 -11.50 -14.36
C VAL A 105 16.25 -11.37 -15.55
N PRO A 106 15.72 -11.26 -16.80
CA PRO A 106 16.54 -11.16 -17.99
C PRO A 106 17.51 -9.98 -17.97
N GLU A 107 18.80 -10.25 -18.19
CA GLU A 107 19.91 -9.30 -18.12
C GLU A 107 19.90 -8.29 -19.30
N HIS A 108 19.55 -8.75 -20.49
CA HIS A 108 19.69 -7.98 -21.74
C HIS A 108 18.66 -6.85 -21.93
N LYS A 109 17.84 -6.57 -20.94
CA LYS A 109 16.81 -5.51 -21.01
C LYS A 109 17.05 -4.49 -19.91
N SER A 110 17.04 -3.21 -20.28
CA SER A 110 17.02 -2.09 -19.35
C SER A 110 15.78 -2.08 -18.44
N ASN A 111 15.85 -1.34 -17.35
CA ASN A 111 14.74 -1.10 -16.43
C ASN A 111 14.23 -2.36 -15.70
N ILE A 112 15.13 -2.97 -14.93
CA ILE A 112 14.85 -4.17 -14.10
C ILE A 112 13.66 -3.93 -13.20
N GLY A 113 13.61 -2.81 -12.48
CA GLY A 113 12.54 -2.49 -11.54
C GLY A 113 11.16 -2.48 -12.20
N ALA A 114 11.00 -1.80 -13.35
CA ALA A 114 9.71 -1.76 -14.06
C ALA A 114 9.26 -3.15 -14.54
N ARG A 115 10.21 -4.01 -14.91
CA ARG A 115 9.91 -5.38 -15.38
C ARG A 115 9.46 -6.27 -14.21
N VAL A 116 10.17 -6.19 -13.08
CA VAL A 116 9.78 -6.87 -11.84
C VAL A 116 8.40 -6.37 -11.38
N LEU A 117 8.14 -5.06 -11.45
CA LEU A 117 6.82 -4.49 -11.17
C LEU A 117 5.73 -5.07 -12.07
N GLY A 118 5.99 -5.19 -13.38
CA GLY A 118 5.07 -5.79 -14.34
C GLY A 118 4.75 -7.25 -13.97
N HIS A 119 5.77 -8.04 -13.64
CA HIS A 119 5.64 -9.42 -13.20
C HIS A 119 4.81 -9.53 -11.92
N LEU A 120 5.13 -8.74 -10.88
CA LEU A 120 4.38 -8.74 -9.62
C LEU A 120 2.92 -8.31 -9.79
N LYS A 121 2.63 -7.34 -10.67
CA LYS A 121 1.25 -6.96 -10.98
C LYS A 121 0.45 -8.07 -11.66
N THR A 122 1.09 -8.83 -12.55
CA THR A 122 0.45 -10.00 -13.18
C THR A 122 0.17 -11.07 -12.13
N LEU A 123 1.18 -11.44 -11.33
CA LEU A 123 1.04 -12.40 -10.25
C LEU A 123 -0.02 -11.98 -9.22
N ALA A 124 -0.05 -10.68 -8.86
CA ALA A 124 -1.07 -10.13 -7.97
C ALA A 124 -2.47 -10.28 -8.57
N ARG A 125 -2.65 -9.96 -9.85
CA ARG A 125 -3.94 -10.11 -10.52
C ARG A 125 -4.42 -11.56 -10.48
N ASP A 126 -3.54 -12.50 -10.83
CA ASP A 126 -3.88 -13.93 -10.89
C ASP A 126 -4.28 -14.46 -9.51
N GLN A 127 -3.49 -14.16 -8.47
CA GLN A 127 -3.77 -14.58 -7.10
C GLN A 127 -5.05 -13.92 -6.55
N LEU A 128 -5.20 -12.61 -6.71
CA LEU A 128 -6.38 -11.89 -6.22
C LEU A 128 -7.66 -12.34 -6.92
N THR A 129 -7.62 -12.62 -8.24
CA THR A 129 -8.76 -13.17 -8.96
C THR A 129 -9.11 -14.55 -8.45
N LYS A 130 -8.13 -15.46 -8.38
CA LYS A 130 -8.32 -16.83 -7.88
C LYS A 130 -8.96 -16.85 -6.49
N ARG A 131 -8.46 -16.00 -5.57
CA ARG A 131 -8.99 -15.94 -4.19
C ARG A 131 -10.36 -15.27 -4.13
N SER A 132 -10.61 -14.24 -4.98
CA SER A 132 -11.92 -13.59 -5.06
C SER A 132 -12.99 -14.55 -5.60
N ASP A 133 -12.67 -15.33 -6.63
CA ASP A 133 -13.57 -16.35 -7.19
C ASP A 133 -13.91 -17.41 -6.14
N PHE A 134 -12.89 -17.87 -5.39
CA PHE A 134 -13.07 -18.83 -4.32
C PHE A 134 -14.03 -18.32 -3.24
N TYR A 135 -13.75 -17.15 -2.64
CA TYR A 135 -14.59 -16.62 -1.56
C TYR A 135 -15.97 -16.15 -2.03
N ALA A 136 -16.09 -15.65 -3.28
CA ALA A 136 -17.37 -15.28 -3.85
C ALA A 136 -18.26 -16.51 -4.06
N ALA A 137 -17.69 -17.64 -4.49
CA ALA A 137 -18.40 -18.92 -4.61
C ALA A 137 -18.84 -19.47 -3.24
N GLU A 138 -17.97 -19.43 -2.23
CA GLU A 138 -18.31 -19.82 -0.84
C GLU A 138 -19.45 -18.97 -0.26
N LEU A 139 -19.53 -17.69 -0.63
CA LEU A 139 -20.59 -16.78 -0.21
C LEU A 139 -21.86 -16.90 -1.09
N GLY A 140 -21.81 -17.66 -2.19
CA GLY A 140 -22.90 -17.73 -3.17
C GLY A 140 -23.17 -16.39 -3.88
N GLN A 141 -22.16 -15.53 -4.00
CA GLN A 141 -22.24 -14.19 -4.56
C GLN A 141 -21.37 -14.05 -5.83
N ASN A 142 -21.65 -13.02 -6.63
CA ASN A 142 -20.84 -12.68 -7.80
C ASN A 142 -20.41 -11.22 -7.73
N TYR A 143 -19.20 -10.91 -8.17
CA TYR A 143 -18.73 -9.55 -8.34
C TYR A 143 -18.77 -9.16 -9.83
N SER A 144 -18.92 -7.86 -10.14
CA SER A 144 -19.08 -7.38 -11.52
C SER A 144 -17.74 -7.28 -12.27
N LYS A 145 -16.68 -6.91 -11.57
CA LYS A 145 -15.31 -6.80 -12.11
C LYS A 145 -14.29 -6.76 -11.00
N LEU A 146 -13.04 -7.11 -11.33
CA LEU A 146 -11.90 -6.96 -10.45
C LEU A 146 -10.85 -6.05 -11.12
N SER A 147 -10.29 -5.13 -10.34
CA SER A 147 -9.21 -4.25 -10.78
C SER A 147 -8.07 -4.23 -9.79
N VAL A 148 -6.84 -4.16 -10.29
CA VAL A 148 -5.63 -4.08 -9.47
C VAL A 148 -4.97 -2.72 -9.69
N ARG A 149 -4.67 -1.99 -8.60
CA ARG A 149 -4.13 -0.62 -8.64
C ARG A 149 -2.95 -0.46 -7.68
N ASP A 150 -2.22 0.64 -7.80
CA ASP A 150 -1.21 1.06 -6.80
C ASP A 150 -1.84 2.09 -5.84
N THR A 151 -2.59 1.59 -4.88
CA THR A 151 -3.27 2.42 -3.88
C THR A 151 -2.41 2.61 -2.63
N ARG A 152 -2.45 3.82 -2.05
CA ARG A 152 -1.65 4.20 -0.86
C ARG A 152 -2.48 4.27 0.42
N SER A 153 -3.79 4.37 0.31
CA SER A 153 -4.70 4.64 1.45
C SER A 153 -5.59 3.47 1.83
N ARG A 154 -5.61 2.42 1.03
CA ARG A 154 -6.43 1.22 1.26
C ARG A 154 -5.84 0.01 0.55
N TRP A 155 -6.06 -1.18 1.07
CA TRP A 155 -5.61 -2.43 0.49
C TRP A 155 -6.61 -3.02 -0.50
N GLY A 156 -7.90 -2.80 -0.25
CA GLY A 156 -9.01 -3.18 -1.11
C GLY A 156 -10.17 -2.20 -1.07
N SER A 157 -11.17 -2.41 -1.87
CA SER A 157 -12.51 -1.81 -1.79
C SER A 157 -13.51 -2.58 -2.63
N CYS A 158 -14.75 -2.70 -2.15
CA CYS A 158 -15.91 -3.11 -2.91
C CYS A 158 -16.84 -1.91 -3.11
N SER A 159 -17.32 -1.70 -4.33
CA SER A 159 -18.31 -0.65 -4.62
C SER A 159 -19.73 -1.19 -4.54
N GLN A 160 -20.73 -0.28 -4.50
CA GLN A 160 -22.14 -0.64 -4.59
C GLN A 160 -22.48 -1.40 -5.89
N ASP A 161 -21.75 -1.13 -6.99
CA ASP A 161 -21.85 -1.87 -8.25
C ASP A 161 -21.13 -3.23 -8.22
N ARG A 162 -20.79 -3.72 -7.02
CA ARG A 162 -20.12 -5.02 -6.79
C ARG A 162 -18.75 -5.12 -7.51
N ALA A 163 -18.07 -3.98 -7.75
CA ALA A 163 -16.74 -3.96 -8.33
C ALA A 163 -15.67 -4.04 -7.23
N LEU A 164 -14.81 -5.05 -7.32
CA LEU A 164 -13.67 -5.25 -6.44
C LEU A 164 -12.44 -4.49 -6.97
N MET A 165 -11.70 -3.86 -6.06
CA MET A 165 -10.42 -3.24 -6.36
C MET A 165 -9.42 -3.62 -5.27
N PHE A 166 -8.20 -3.98 -5.66
CA PHE A 166 -7.13 -4.35 -4.74
C PHE A 166 -5.83 -3.61 -5.04
N SER A 167 -5.00 -3.42 -4.02
CA SER A 167 -3.61 -3.01 -4.20
C SER A 167 -2.79 -4.19 -4.72
N TRP A 168 -2.02 -3.99 -5.81
CA TRP A 168 -1.10 -5.02 -6.29
C TRP A 168 -0.04 -5.39 -5.25
N ARG A 169 0.26 -4.46 -4.32
CA ARG A 169 1.26 -4.70 -3.27
C ARG A 169 0.90 -5.81 -2.29
N LEU A 170 -0.36 -6.27 -2.30
CA LEU A 170 -0.80 -7.42 -1.51
C LEU A 170 -0.04 -8.71 -1.88
N ILE A 171 0.49 -8.83 -3.13
CA ILE A 171 1.33 -9.96 -3.50
C ILE A 171 2.64 -10.03 -2.72
N MET A 172 3.06 -8.91 -2.13
CA MET A 172 4.26 -8.82 -1.31
C MET A 172 3.98 -9.13 0.17
N ALA A 173 2.72 -9.16 0.58
CA ALA A 173 2.30 -9.56 1.92
C ALA A 173 2.30 -11.10 2.07
N PRO A 174 2.29 -11.64 3.29
CA PRO A 174 1.98 -13.05 3.52
C PRO A 174 0.66 -13.48 2.85
N GLN A 175 0.59 -14.75 2.41
CA GLN A 175 -0.58 -15.28 1.71
C GLN A 175 -1.85 -15.10 2.54
N GLU A 176 -1.79 -15.38 3.83
CA GLU A 176 -2.91 -15.23 4.77
C GLU A 176 -3.41 -13.78 4.87
N VAL A 177 -2.51 -12.80 4.74
CA VAL A 177 -2.89 -11.39 4.74
C VAL A 177 -3.58 -10.98 3.44
N LEU A 178 -3.09 -11.48 2.29
CA LEU A 178 -3.77 -11.31 0.99
C LEU A 178 -5.17 -11.92 1.05
N ASP A 179 -5.29 -13.15 1.53
CA ASP A 179 -6.54 -13.88 1.64
C ASP A 179 -7.55 -13.17 2.55
N TYR A 180 -7.09 -12.66 3.70
CA TYR A 180 -7.93 -11.84 4.58
C TYR A 180 -8.50 -10.60 3.87
N VAL A 181 -7.66 -9.85 3.15
CA VAL A 181 -8.14 -8.65 2.43
C VAL A 181 -9.16 -9.04 1.37
N VAL A 182 -8.94 -10.15 0.65
CA VAL A 182 -9.91 -10.63 -0.34
C VAL A 182 -11.22 -11.03 0.31
N ALA A 183 -11.19 -11.83 1.37
CA ALA A 183 -12.40 -12.22 2.12
C ALA A 183 -13.16 -10.99 2.65
N HIS A 184 -12.45 -9.97 3.16
CA HIS A 184 -13.02 -8.71 3.62
C HIS A 184 -13.78 -7.97 2.51
N GLU A 185 -13.17 -7.83 1.33
CA GLU A 185 -13.81 -7.12 0.20
C GLU A 185 -14.96 -7.94 -0.42
N VAL A 186 -14.85 -9.27 -0.41
CA VAL A 186 -15.94 -10.16 -0.84
C VAL A 186 -17.11 -10.12 0.13
N ALA A 187 -16.88 -10.04 1.44
CA ALA A 187 -17.96 -9.89 2.44
C ALA A 187 -18.81 -8.62 2.21
N HIS A 188 -18.21 -7.57 1.61
CA HIS A 188 -18.94 -6.39 1.18
C HIS A 188 -19.97 -6.64 0.06
N LEU A 189 -19.90 -7.75 -0.66
CA LEU A 189 -20.94 -8.13 -1.63
C LEU A 189 -22.28 -8.41 -0.95
N GLU A 190 -22.27 -8.71 0.35
CA GLU A 190 -23.48 -8.94 1.15
C GLU A 190 -23.76 -7.77 2.09
N HIS A 191 -22.74 -7.24 2.77
CA HIS A 191 -22.88 -6.17 3.76
C HIS A 191 -21.92 -5.00 3.48
N MET A 192 -22.45 -3.87 2.98
CA MET A 192 -21.64 -2.69 2.62
C MET A 192 -21.08 -1.91 3.82
N ASN A 193 -21.55 -2.17 5.03
CA ASN A 193 -21.07 -1.55 6.26
C ASN A 193 -20.34 -2.57 7.14
N HIS A 194 -19.47 -2.11 8.03
CA HIS A 194 -18.73 -2.97 8.96
C HIS A 194 -19.53 -3.28 10.24
N SER A 195 -20.79 -3.71 10.08
CA SER A 195 -21.64 -4.16 11.18
C SER A 195 -21.18 -5.51 11.76
N GLU A 196 -21.79 -5.97 12.85
CA GLU A 196 -21.55 -7.31 13.41
C GLU A 196 -21.81 -8.42 12.37
N ARG A 197 -22.85 -8.27 11.55
CA ARG A 197 -23.17 -9.20 10.46
C ARG A 197 -22.06 -9.28 9.42
N PHE A 198 -21.47 -8.13 9.06
CA PHE A 198 -20.33 -8.09 8.16
C PHE A 198 -19.15 -8.89 8.73
N TRP A 199 -18.80 -8.65 10.00
CA TRP A 199 -17.66 -9.35 10.61
C TRP A 199 -17.92 -10.85 10.79
N ALA A 200 -19.18 -11.25 11.03
CA ALA A 200 -19.58 -12.66 11.04
C ALA A 200 -19.35 -13.34 9.68
N VAL A 201 -19.66 -12.65 8.57
CA VAL A 201 -19.37 -13.14 7.21
C VAL A 201 -17.86 -13.23 6.96
N VAL A 202 -17.07 -12.24 7.39
CA VAL A 202 -15.60 -12.31 7.26
C VAL A 202 -15.04 -13.50 8.03
N GLU A 203 -15.51 -13.74 9.25
CA GLU A 203 -15.10 -14.88 10.07
C GLU A 203 -15.53 -16.22 9.47
N GLN A 204 -16.72 -16.29 8.89
CA GLN A 204 -17.21 -17.47 8.18
C GLN A 204 -16.31 -17.82 6.97
N LEU A 205 -15.92 -16.82 6.16
CA LEU A 205 -15.12 -17.02 4.95
C LEU A 205 -13.65 -17.31 5.24
N TYR A 206 -13.07 -16.62 6.22
CA TYR A 206 -11.64 -16.61 6.45
C TYR A 206 -11.23 -17.29 7.77
N GLY A 207 -12.07 -17.27 8.78
CA GLY A 207 -11.74 -17.67 10.14
C GLY A 207 -11.21 -16.50 10.99
N ASP A 208 -10.27 -16.78 11.90
CA ASP A 208 -9.67 -15.74 12.74
C ASP A 208 -8.85 -14.75 11.92
N TYR A 209 -9.44 -13.60 11.65
CA TYR A 209 -8.85 -12.53 10.84
C TYR A 209 -7.98 -11.54 11.65
N GLN A 210 -7.96 -11.63 12.98
CA GLN A 210 -7.27 -10.65 13.82
C GLN A 210 -5.75 -10.61 13.58
N PRO A 211 -5.03 -11.74 13.41
CA PRO A 211 -3.60 -11.73 13.11
C PRO A 211 -3.28 -11.02 11.79
N ALA A 212 -4.03 -11.31 10.73
CA ALA A 212 -3.83 -10.70 9.41
C ALA A 212 -4.11 -9.19 9.42
N ARG A 213 -5.17 -8.78 10.13
CA ARG A 213 -5.52 -7.36 10.35
C ARG A 213 -4.44 -6.63 11.14
N LEU A 214 -3.90 -7.26 12.18
CA LEU A 214 -2.79 -6.72 12.98
C LEU A 214 -1.54 -6.53 12.12
N TRP A 215 -1.19 -7.54 11.33
CA TRP A 215 -0.05 -7.48 10.42
C TRP A 215 -0.15 -6.29 9.45
N LEU A 216 -1.31 -6.07 8.81
CA LEU A 216 -1.53 -4.93 7.91
C LEU A 216 -1.35 -3.59 8.62
N ARG A 217 -1.78 -3.48 9.88
CA ARG A 217 -1.63 -2.26 10.66
C ARG A 217 -0.17 -1.98 11.00
N GLU A 218 0.61 -3.01 11.33
CA GLU A 218 1.98 -2.88 11.81
C GLU A 218 3.01 -2.91 10.68
N LYS A 219 2.82 -3.77 9.69
CA LYS A 219 3.78 -4.07 8.62
C LYS A 219 3.36 -3.61 7.23
N GLY A 220 2.08 -3.34 7.02
CA GLY A 220 1.58 -2.98 5.69
C GLY A 220 2.30 -1.78 5.07
N ALA A 221 2.67 -0.78 5.87
CA ALA A 221 3.41 0.38 5.37
C ALA A 221 4.78 0.01 4.77
N GLU A 222 5.43 -1.05 5.24
CA GLU A 222 6.73 -1.50 4.75
C GLU A 222 6.69 -1.95 3.29
N LEU A 223 5.55 -2.45 2.79
CA LEU A 223 5.37 -2.84 1.39
C LEU A 223 5.51 -1.66 0.42
N HIS A 224 5.40 -0.43 0.91
CA HIS A 224 5.59 0.77 0.11
C HIS A 224 7.03 1.29 0.06
N ARG A 225 7.97 0.64 0.76
CA ARG A 225 9.41 0.98 0.70
C ARG A 225 10.04 0.64 -0.64
N TYR A 226 9.56 -0.41 -1.30
CA TYR A 226 10.12 -0.92 -2.54
C TYR A 226 9.86 0.04 -3.71
N ARG A 227 10.96 0.49 -4.35
CA ARG A 227 10.97 1.40 -5.49
C ARG A 227 11.32 0.60 -6.74
N PHE A 228 10.39 0.56 -7.70
CA PHE A 228 10.48 -0.26 -8.92
C PHE A 228 10.81 0.54 -10.18
N ALA A 229 10.85 1.84 -10.09
CA ALA A 229 11.20 2.75 -11.18
C ALA A 229 12.00 3.93 -10.60
N ASP A 230 12.86 4.47 -11.42
CA ASP A 230 13.60 5.71 -11.19
C ASP A 230 12.66 6.93 -11.21
#